data_27df56d9eb7b2c4fdfd28ac984b24e19
#
_entry.id   27df56d9eb7b2c4fdfd28ac984b24e19
#
_cell.length_a   1.000
_cell.length_b   1.000
_cell.length_c   1.000
_cell.angle_alpha   90.00
_cell.angle_beta   90.00
_cell.angle_gamma   90.00
#
_symmetry.space_group_name_H-M   'P 1'
#
loop_
_entity.id
_entity.type
_entity.pdbx_description
1 polymer ?
#
loop_
_entity_poly.entity_id
_entity_poly.type
_entity_poly.pdbx_seq_one_letter_code
_entity_poly.pdbx_strand_id
1 'polypeptide(L)'
;MGGIRPRVDTRSKILTLAAALELRPPVAIVSGYFDVLRAEDARELGRVRHHPLLVVVLPVADEILPPLARAEMVAALRVVDYVVIANYGGLDRLVEALKPVEYTRMEGEHAVRRDRWHQQLMEHVDRRHIN
;
A
#
# COMPACT_ATOMS: atom_id res chain seq x y z
N MET A 1 -23.60 9.56 28.12
CA MET A 1 -24.16 8.44 27.37
C MET A 1 -23.07 7.59 26.81
N GLY A 2 -22.98 6.35 27.26
CA GLY A 2 -22.07 5.39 26.70
C GLY A 2 -22.44 5.00 25.29
N GLY A 3 -22.21 5.90 24.33
CA GLY A 3 -22.52 5.64 22.96
C GLY A 3 -21.67 4.54 22.39
N ILE A 4 -22.29 3.62 21.63
CA ILE A 4 -21.58 2.71 20.74
C ILE A 4 -20.75 3.58 19.79
N ARG A 5 -19.43 3.49 19.88
CA ARG A 5 -18.58 4.16 18.91
C ARG A 5 -18.89 3.59 17.52
N PRO A 6 -19.24 4.43 16.54
CA PRO A 6 -19.45 3.92 15.20
C PRO A 6 -18.18 3.24 14.70
N ARG A 7 -18.31 2.12 14.02
CA ARG A 7 -17.19 1.47 13.36
C ARG A 7 -16.58 2.45 12.39
N VAL A 8 -15.28 2.71 12.52
CA VAL A 8 -14.56 3.53 11.55
C VAL A 8 -14.46 2.75 10.26
N ASP A 9 -15.07 3.26 9.20
CA ASP A 9 -14.94 2.67 7.88
C ASP A 9 -13.62 3.16 7.26
N THR A 10 -12.60 2.31 7.31
CA THR A 10 -11.28 2.63 6.81
C THR A 10 -11.24 2.79 5.29
N ARG A 11 -12.26 2.34 4.58
CA ARG A 11 -12.36 2.55 3.12
C ARG A 11 -12.49 4.02 2.76
N SER A 12 -12.96 4.86 3.67
CA SER A 12 -12.99 6.31 3.48
C SER A 12 -11.61 6.94 3.32
N LYS A 13 -10.55 6.24 3.70
CA LYS A 13 -9.16 6.66 3.48
C LYS A 13 -8.73 6.54 2.02
N ILE A 14 -9.44 5.72 1.23
CA ILE A 14 -9.10 5.49 -0.17
C ILE A 14 -9.60 6.65 -1.01
N LEU A 15 -8.66 7.39 -1.59
CA LEU A 15 -8.93 8.59 -2.37
C LEU A 15 -8.79 8.31 -3.86
N THR A 16 -9.48 9.10 -4.68
CA THR A 16 -9.16 9.19 -6.11
C THR A 16 -7.84 9.94 -6.27
N LEU A 17 -7.20 9.78 -7.42
CA LEU A 17 -5.97 10.52 -7.71
C LEU A 17 -6.21 12.04 -7.63
N ALA A 18 -7.33 12.52 -8.17
CA ALA A 18 -7.68 13.94 -8.10
C ALA A 18 -7.77 14.43 -6.66
N ALA A 19 -8.44 13.68 -5.78
CA ALA A 19 -8.55 14.03 -4.36
C ALA A 19 -7.20 13.99 -3.65
N ALA A 20 -6.37 13.00 -3.97
CA ALA A 20 -5.03 12.88 -3.39
C ALA A 20 -4.13 14.06 -3.78
N LEU A 21 -4.24 14.55 -5.02
CA LEU A 21 -3.50 15.72 -5.47
C LEU A 21 -3.88 17.01 -4.73
N GLU A 22 -5.07 17.04 -4.12
CA GLU A 22 -5.57 18.19 -3.33
C GLU A 22 -5.17 18.13 -1.86
N LEU A 23 -4.44 17.11 -1.41
CA LEU A 23 -3.99 17.01 -0.03
C LEU A 23 -3.06 18.17 0.32
N ARG A 24 -3.18 18.64 1.57
CA ARG A 24 -2.36 19.76 2.05
C ARG A 24 -1.05 19.27 2.63
N PRO A 25 0.10 19.83 2.19
CA PRO A 25 1.38 19.55 2.84
C PRO A 25 1.38 20.00 4.32
N PRO A 26 2.19 19.39 5.19
CA PRO A 26 3.16 18.35 4.87
C PRO A 26 2.53 16.96 4.81
N VAL A 27 2.98 16.13 3.88
CA VAL A 27 2.62 14.71 3.79
C VAL A 27 3.85 13.87 3.55
N ALA A 28 3.80 12.62 4.02
CA ALA A 28 4.77 11.59 3.65
C ALA A 28 4.13 10.68 2.62
N ILE A 29 4.89 10.20 1.66
CA ILE A 29 4.43 9.26 0.64
C ILE A 29 5.21 7.96 0.75
N VAL A 30 4.49 6.86 0.73
CA VAL A 30 5.06 5.52 0.58
C VAL A 30 4.41 4.87 -0.63
N SER A 31 5.20 4.36 -1.55
CA SER A 31 4.71 3.62 -2.70
C SER A 31 5.06 2.14 -2.58
N GLY A 32 4.23 1.28 -3.11
CA GLY A 32 4.45 -0.15 -3.11
C GLY A 32 3.34 -0.92 -3.80
N TYR A 33 3.53 -2.22 -3.92
CA TYR A 33 2.53 -3.10 -4.50
C TYR A 33 1.53 -3.62 -3.46
N PHE A 34 2.00 -3.93 -2.26
CA PHE A 34 1.18 -4.45 -1.15
C PHE A 34 0.29 -5.64 -1.57
N ASP A 35 0.81 -6.47 -2.46
CA ASP A 35 0.05 -7.62 -2.98
C ASP A 35 -0.10 -8.73 -1.95
N VAL A 36 0.88 -8.85 -1.05
CA VAL A 36 0.79 -9.65 0.16
C VAL A 36 1.25 -8.78 1.32
N LEU A 37 0.31 -8.33 2.14
CA LEU A 37 0.61 -7.48 3.29
C LEU A 37 1.16 -8.31 4.44
N ARG A 38 2.31 -7.90 4.97
CA ARG A 38 2.97 -8.54 6.11
C ARG A 38 3.13 -7.59 7.28
N ALA A 39 3.38 -8.17 8.46
CA ALA A 39 3.68 -7.39 9.66
C ALA A 39 4.88 -6.45 9.46
N GLU A 40 5.88 -6.86 8.68
CA GLU A 40 7.03 -6.03 8.32
C GLU A 40 6.63 -4.76 7.58
N ASP A 41 5.65 -4.85 6.69
CA ASP A 41 5.15 -3.69 5.96
C ASP A 41 4.48 -2.69 6.90
N ALA A 42 3.67 -3.19 7.83
CA ALA A 42 3.03 -2.35 8.84
C ALA A 42 4.07 -1.65 9.73
N ARG A 43 5.14 -2.37 10.11
CA ARG A 43 6.23 -1.78 10.91
C ARG A 43 6.99 -0.72 10.13
N GLU A 44 7.27 -0.97 8.86
CA GLU A 44 7.95 0.01 8.01
C GLU A 44 7.11 1.27 7.82
N LEU A 45 5.82 1.11 7.57
CA LEU A 45 4.89 2.24 7.50
C LEU A 45 4.82 3.00 8.84
N GLY A 46 4.92 2.29 9.96
CA GLY A 46 4.91 2.89 11.29
C GLY A 46 6.12 3.77 11.61
N ARG A 47 7.22 3.65 10.86
CA ARG A 47 8.39 4.52 11.02
C ARG A 47 8.17 5.92 10.50
N VAL A 48 7.16 6.13 9.65
CA VAL A 48 6.83 7.42 9.05
C VAL A 48 5.73 8.10 9.86
N ARG A 49 5.97 8.32 11.17
CA ARG A 49 4.92 8.74 12.11
C ARG A 49 4.67 10.24 12.22
N HIS A 50 5.58 11.06 11.75
CA HIS A 50 5.57 12.48 12.11
C HIS A 50 4.72 13.34 11.18
N HIS A 51 4.17 12.77 10.10
CA HIS A 51 3.38 13.47 9.11
C HIS A 51 2.23 12.59 8.63
N PRO A 52 1.14 13.18 8.15
CA PRO A 52 0.10 12.40 7.49
C PRO A 52 0.69 11.51 6.40
N LEU A 53 0.32 10.25 6.40
CA LEU A 53 0.88 9.24 5.50
C LEU A 53 -0.10 8.91 4.37
N LEU A 54 0.33 9.18 3.14
CA LEU A 54 -0.34 8.74 1.93
C LEU A 54 0.39 7.52 1.38
N VAL A 55 -0.33 6.41 1.24
CA VAL A 55 0.21 5.20 0.61
C VAL A 55 -0.32 5.12 -0.83
N VAL A 56 0.59 4.96 -1.77
CA VAL A 56 0.28 4.78 -3.19
C VAL A 56 0.40 3.30 -3.53
N VAL A 57 -0.71 2.68 -3.88
CA VAL A 57 -0.77 1.28 -4.32
C VAL A 57 -0.58 1.25 -5.82
N LEU A 58 0.52 0.65 -6.26
CA LEU A 58 0.93 0.59 -7.66
C LEU A 58 0.47 -0.69 -8.35
N PRO A 59 0.28 -0.67 -9.67
CA PRO A 59 -0.02 -1.87 -10.42
C PRO A 59 1.18 -2.82 -10.43
N VAL A 60 0.92 -4.09 -10.39
CA VAL A 60 1.92 -5.14 -10.48
C VAL A 60 1.44 -6.22 -11.44
N ALA A 61 2.34 -6.74 -12.27
CA ALA A 61 2.03 -7.85 -13.16
C ALA A 61 1.71 -9.12 -12.34
N ASP A 62 0.79 -9.93 -12.84
CA ASP A 62 0.37 -11.19 -12.19
C ASP A 62 -0.03 -10.99 -10.72
N GLU A 63 -0.85 -9.99 -10.47
CA GLU A 63 -1.32 -9.67 -9.12
C GLU A 63 -2.07 -10.85 -8.47
N ILE A 64 -1.85 -11.03 -7.17
CA ILE A 64 -2.56 -12.03 -6.36
C ILE A 64 -3.90 -11.47 -5.92
N LEU A 65 -3.90 -10.22 -5.46
CA LEU A 65 -5.09 -9.49 -5.05
C LEU A 65 -5.38 -8.34 -6.00
N PRO A 66 -6.67 -8.08 -6.32
CA PRO A 66 -7.02 -6.91 -7.13
C PRO A 66 -6.63 -5.60 -6.42
N PRO A 67 -6.44 -4.50 -7.16
CA PRO A 67 -5.96 -3.24 -6.59
C PRO A 67 -6.81 -2.73 -5.43
N LEU A 68 -8.12 -2.81 -5.54
CA LEU A 68 -9.02 -2.33 -4.48
C LEU A 68 -8.85 -3.14 -3.19
N ALA A 69 -8.71 -4.47 -3.30
CA ALA A 69 -8.48 -5.32 -2.13
C ALA A 69 -7.15 -4.96 -1.44
N ARG A 70 -6.11 -4.71 -2.21
CA ARG A 70 -4.81 -4.29 -1.68
C ARG A 70 -4.93 -2.93 -0.98
N ALA A 71 -5.63 -1.99 -1.59
CA ALA A 71 -5.87 -0.67 -1.01
C ALA A 71 -6.67 -0.76 0.30
N GLU A 72 -7.70 -1.59 0.33
CA GLU A 72 -8.51 -1.78 1.54
C GLU A 72 -7.69 -2.38 2.70
N MET A 73 -6.81 -3.33 2.42
CA MET A 73 -5.93 -3.91 3.43
C MET A 73 -4.97 -2.87 4.01
N VAL A 74 -4.37 -2.05 3.15
CA VAL A 74 -3.47 -0.98 3.59
C VAL A 74 -4.24 0.08 4.38
N ALA A 75 -5.43 0.46 3.92
CA ALA A 75 -6.27 1.43 4.59
C ALA A 75 -6.69 0.99 5.99
N ALA A 76 -6.76 -0.32 6.24
CA ALA A 76 -7.09 -0.86 7.57
C ALA A 76 -5.98 -0.62 8.58
N LEU A 77 -4.77 -0.31 8.16
CA LEU A 77 -3.65 -0.03 9.06
C LEU A 77 -3.82 1.34 9.74
N ARG A 78 -3.65 1.34 11.04
CA ARG A 78 -3.85 2.54 11.86
C ARG A 78 -2.91 3.69 11.49
N VAL A 79 -1.69 3.37 11.08
CA VAL A 79 -0.67 4.37 10.74
C VAL A 79 -0.93 5.07 9.41
N VAL A 80 -1.81 4.53 8.58
CA VAL A 80 -2.12 5.05 7.26
C VAL A 80 -3.26 6.04 7.34
N ASP A 81 -3.07 7.24 6.81
CA ASP A 81 -4.10 8.28 6.77
C ASP A 81 -4.87 8.26 5.47
N TYR A 82 -4.18 8.07 4.35
CA TYR A 82 -4.75 8.09 3.01
C TYR A 82 -4.16 7.00 2.15
N VAL A 83 -4.96 6.47 1.23
CA VAL A 83 -4.53 5.50 0.23
C VAL A 83 -5.03 5.95 -1.14
N VAL A 84 -4.20 5.79 -2.15
CA VAL A 84 -4.59 6.00 -3.54
C VAL A 84 -4.08 4.87 -4.41
N ILE A 85 -4.90 4.40 -5.34
CA ILE A 85 -4.49 3.46 -6.37
C ILE A 85 -4.07 4.30 -7.57
N ALA A 86 -2.81 4.16 -7.99
CA ALA A 86 -2.29 4.95 -9.10
C ALA A 86 -1.25 4.15 -9.88
N ASN A 87 -1.06 4.50 -11.14
CA ASN A 87 0.06 4.02 -11.93
C ASN A 87 1.32 4.87 -11.63
N TYR A 88 2.43 4.54 -12.25
CA TYR A 88 3.68 5.27 -12.04
C TYR A 88 3.59 6.74 -12.47
N GLY A 89 2.83 7.03 -13.54
CA GLY A 89 2.59 8.41 -13.95
C GLY A 89 1.81 9.20 -12.91
N GLY A 90 0.81 8.58 -12.29
CA GLY A 90 0.06 9.18 -11.18
C GLY A 90 0.92 9.39 -9.96
N LEU A 91 1.79 8.44 -9.63
CA LEU A 91 2.76 8.58 -8.55
C LEU A 91 3.69 9.78 -8.77
N ASP A 92 4.24 9.92 -9.97
CA ASP A 92 5.12 11.04 -10.31
C ASP A 92 4.40 12.37 -10.15
N ARG A 93 3.14 12.46 -10.57
CA ARG A 93 2.31 13.66 -10.40
C ARG A 93 2.10 13.99 -8.92
N LEU A 94 1.87 12.99 -8.08
CA LEU A 94 1.68 13.17 -6.64
C LEU A 94 2.96 13.70 -5.99
N VAL A 95 4.09 13.10 -6.31
CA VAL A 95 5.39 13.51 -5.76
C VAL A 95 5.70 14.94 -6.18
N GLU A 96 5.48 15.29 -7.43
CA GLU A 96 5.73 16.64 -7.95
C GLU A 96 4.79 17.68 -7.30
N ALA A 97 3.50 17.37 -7.19
CA ALA A 97 2.51 18.28 -6.65
C ALA A 97 2.59 18.45 -5.13
N LEU A 98 2.77 17.37 -4.40
CA LEU A 98 2.73 17.38 -2.93
C LEU A 98 4.10 17.66 -2.30
N LYS A 99 5.19 17.44 -3.02
CA LYS A 99 6.56 17.61 -2.52
C LYS A 99 6.71 17.00 -1.13
N PRO A 100 6.57 15.65 -1.02
CA PRO A 100 6.50 14.99 0.29
C PRO A 100 7.74 15.27 1.12
N VAL A 101 7.55 15.41 2.43
CA VAL A 101 8.64 15.58 3.40
C VAL A 101 9.46 14.29 3.55
N GLU A 102 8.85 13.16 3.30
CA GLU A 102 9.47 11.85 3.21
C GLU A 102 8.87 11.10 2.04
N TYR A 103 9.69 10.38 1.31
CA TYR A 103 9.24 9.51 0.23
C TYR A 103 9.99 8.19 0.30
N THR A 104 9.27 7.11 0.58
CA THR A 104 9.81 5.76 0.67
C THR A 104 9.20 4.89 -0.41
N ARG A 105 10.04 4.19 -1.14
CA ARG A 105 9.63 3.26 -2.20
C ARG A 105 9.82 1.83 -1.72
N MET A 106 8.73 1.08 -1.64
CA MET A 106 8.75 -0.31 -1.18
C MET A 106 8.55 -1.32 -2.31
N GLU A 107 8.35 -0.86 -3.56
CA GLU A 107 8.07 -1.75 -4.69
C GLU A 107 9.16 -2.79 -4.91
N GLY A 108 10.42 -2.42 -4.75
CA GLY A 108 11.55 -3.34 -4.92
C GLY A 108 11.51 -4.52 -3.96
N GLU A 109 11.28 -4.24 -2.68
CA GLU A 109 11.15 -5.27 -1.65
C GLU A 109 9.91 -6.13 -1.85
N HIS A 110 8.80 -5.52 -2.23
CA HIS A 110 7.55 -6.23 -2.51
C HIS A 110 7.71 -7.19 -3.69
N ALA A 111 8.40 -6.77 -4.74
CA ALA A 111 8.65 -7.60 -5.91
C ALA A 111 9.54 -8.80 -5.55
N VAL A 112 10.59 -8.62 -4.80
CA VAL A 112 11.50 -9.69 -4.35
C VAL A 112 10.75 -10.72 -3.51
N ARG A 113 9.93 -10.27 -2.55
CA ARG A 113 9.12 -11.16 -1.71
C ARG A 113 8.12 -11.97 -2.51
N ARG A 114 7.47 -11.33 -3.46
CA ARG A 114 6.49 -11.95 -4.34
C ARG A 114 7.12 -13.04 -5.19
N ASP A 115 8.28 -12.77 -5.78
CA ASP A 115 9.01 -13.73 -6.59
C ASP A 115 9.46 -14.94 -5.78
N ARG A 116 9.94 -14.74 -4.56
CA ARG A 116 10.27 -15.84 -3.64
C ARG A 116 9.06 -16.69 -3.31
N TRP A 117 7.94 -16.08 -3.05
CA TRP A 117 6.70 -16.79 -2.72
C TRP A 117 6.22 -17.62 -3.91
N HIS A 118 6.24 -17.05 -5.12
CA HIS A 118 5.94 -17.78 -6.36
C HIS A 118 6.87 -18.96 -6.57
N GLN A 119 8.15 -18.78 -6.38
CA GLN A 119 9.14 -19.82 -6.51
C GLN A 119 8.90 -20.97 -5.52
N GLN A 120 8.61 -20.65 -4.27
CA GLN A 120 8.28 -21.64 -3.25
C GLN A 120 7.02 -22.43 -3.61
N LEU A 121 5.99 -21.78 -4.14
CA LEU A 121 4.78 -22.44 -4.59
C LEU A 121 5.06 -23.40 -5.75
N MET A 122 5.81 -22.97 -6.74
CA MET A 122 6.16 -23.78 -7.89
C MET A 122 6.98 -25.00 -7.48
N GLU A 123 7.95 -24.84 -6.59
CA GLU A 123 8.72 -25.93 -6.03
C GLU A 123 7.83 -26.93 -5.29
N HIS A 124 6.85 -26.46 -4.55
CA HIS A 124 5.92 -27.31 -3.81
C HIS A 124 5.02 -28.12 -4.76
N VAL A 125 4.55 -27.51 -5.83
CA VAL A 125 3.75 -28.18 -6.87
C VAL A 125 4.57 -29.24 -7.57
N ASP A 126 5.81 -28.94 -7.97
CA ASP A 126 6.71 -29.90 -8.62
C ASP A 126 6.98 -31.10 -7.73
N ARG A 127 7.19 -30.92 -6.44
CA ARG A 127 7.37 -32.02 -5.49
C ARG A 127 6.17 -32.95 -5.42
N ARG A 128 4.96 -32.44 -5.59
CA ARG A 128 3.74 -33.25 -5.61
C ARG A 128 3.61 -34.08 -6.88
N HIS A 129 4.20 -33.64 -7.99
CA HIS A 129 4.14 -34.33 -9.27
C HIS A 129 5.23 -35.42 -9.44
N ILE A 130 6.21 -35.42 -8.59
CA ILE A 130 7.35 -36.36 -8.69
C ILE A 130 7.07 -37.71 -8.02
N ASN A 131 5.96 -37.85 -7.34
CA ASN A 131 5.60 -39.16 -6.73
C ASN A 131 4.84 -40.04 -7.72
#